data_08c4b197671f85e6951f2215e6de2d46
#
_entry.id   08c4b197671f85e6951f2215e6de2d46
#
_cell.length_a   1.000
_cell.length_b   1.000
_cell.length_c   1.000
_cell.angle_alpha   90.00
_cell.angle_beta   90.00
_cell.angle_gamma   90.00
#
_symmetry.space_group_name_H-M   'P 1'
#
loop_
_entity.id
_entity.type
_entity.pdbx_description
1 polymer ?
#
loop_
_entity_poly.entity_id
_entity_poly.type
_entity_poly.pdbx_seq_one_letter_code
_entity_poly.pdbx_strand_id
1 'polypeptide(L)'
;MVIPRNLYPRGFSALLSRGRAYGKGNQKYFIFKITLYTRAMPKRRRKQVVVNTAPKLPYPKVRVEWIDILSDSGWATDKEFDKMNLSYPVNEGWLYSKDKKAIKLFASFDRDDDGTITFGDRTMIPSSCVKKMKKLS
;
A
#
# COMPACT_ATOMS: atom_id res chain seq x y z
N MET A 1 -15.84 -10.27 -21.79
CA MET A 1 -15.30 -9.97 -20.46
C MET A 1 -15.99 -8.71 -19.97
N VAL A 2 -16.98 -8.86 -19.09
CA VAL A 2 -17.90 -7.79 -18.66
C VAL A 2 -17.41 -7.27 -17.32
N ILE A 3 -17.13 -5.97 -17.25
CA ILE A 3 -16.73 -5.28 -16.01
C ILE A 3 -18.02 -4.81 -15.32
N PRO A 4 -18.28 -5.17 -14.06
CA PRO A 4 -19.43 -4.63 -13.33
C PRO A 4 -19.16 -3.19 -12.86
N ARG A 5 -20.03 -2.27 -13.33
CA ARG A 5 -20.22 -0.94 -12.73
C ARG A 5 -21.08 -1.11 -11.46
N ASN A 6 -20.67 -0.51 -10.38
CA ASN A 6 -21.48 0.18 -9.37
C ASN A 6 -20.87 0.07 -7.98
N LEU A 7 -20.51 1.23 -7.45
CA LEU A 7 -20.63 1.51 -6.01
C LEU A 7 -20.42 3.02 -5.79
N TYR A 8 -21.48 3.80 -6.05
CA TYR A 8 -21.62 5.11 -5.42
C TYR A 8 -22.83 5.09 -4.49
N PRO A 9 -22.75 5.53 -3.24
CA PRO A 9 -23.90 5.62 -2.36
C PRO A 9 -24.81 6.77 -2.80
N ARG A 10 -26.06 6.44 -3.13
CA ARG A 10 -27.17 7.38 -3.32
C ARG A 10 -27.58 7.94 -1.97
N GLY A 11 -27.78 9.25 -1.89
CA GLY A 11 -28.47 9.82 -0.76
C GLY A 11 -28.22 11.31 -0.54
N PHE A 12 -28.57 12.17 -1.53
CA PHE A 12 -28.92 13.56 -1.25
C PHE A 12 -30.24 13.86 -1.95
N SER A 13 -31.33 13.72 -1.19
CA SER A 13 -32.64 14.16 -1.60
C SER A 13 -32.81 15.60 -1.13
N ALA A 14 -32.66 16.57 -2.04
CA ALA A 14 -33.02 17.96 -1.80
C ALA A 14 -34.53 18.12 -2.04
N LEU A 15 -35.28 18.27 -0.97
CA LEU A 15 -36.69 18.66 -1.01
C LEU A 15 -36.78 20.15 -1.36
N LEU A 16 -37.04 20.45 -2.63
CA LEU A 16 -37.47 21.77 -3.07
C LEU A 16 -38.99 21.91 -2.85
N SER A 17 -39.38 22.55 -1.77
CA SER A 17 -40.77 22.98 -1.58
C SER A 17 -41.02 24.22 -2.44
N ARG A 18 -41.95 24.09 -3.42
CA ARG A 18 -42.48 25.22 -4.19
C ARG A 18 -43.32 26.14 -3.33
N GLY A 19 -42.77 27.32 -3.01
CA GLY A 19 -43.54 28.43 -2.45
C GLY A 19 -44.25 29.19 -3.56
N ARG A 20 -45.60 29.31 -3.47
CA ARG A 20 -46.48 30.05 -4.35
C ARG A 20 -46.41 31.55 -3.98
N ALA A 21 -46.12 32.38 -4.98
CA ALA A 21 -46.11 33.85 -4.80
C ALA A 21 -47.55 34.38 -4.79
N TYR A 22 -47.84 35.22 -3.82
CA TYR A 22 -48.94 36.18 -3.85
C TYR A 22 -48.62 37.43 -3.03
N GLY A 23 -48.80 38.63 -3.63
CA GLY A 23 -49.19 39.84 -2.92
C GLY A 23 -48.09 40.89 -2.76
N LYS A 24 -48.32 42.00 -3.48
CA LYS A 24 -47.67 43.33 -3.29
C LYS A 24 -47.86 43.86 -1.86
N GLY A 25 -46.81 44.34 -1.24
CA GLY A 25 -46.95 45.21 -0.07
C GLY A 25 -45.74 45.11 0.87
N ASN A 26 -45.06 46.24 0.98
CA ASN A 26 -44.12 46.64 2.05
C ASN A 26 -42.91 45.70 2.34
N GLN A 27 -41.78 46.15 1.86
CA GLN A 27 -40.47 45.62 2.25
C GLN A 27 -40.23 45.80 3.75
N LYS A 28 -40.50 44.78 4.54
CA LYS A 28 -39.90 44.61 5.85
C LYS A 28 -38.76 43.61 5.69
N TYR A 29 -37.53 44.09 5.88
CA TYR A 29 -36.35 43.23 5.87
C TYR A 29 -36.45 42.23 7.02
N PHE A 30 -36.79 41.00 6.71
CA PHE A 30 -36.68 39.90 7.66
C PHE A 30 -35.22 39.47 7.71
N ILE A 31 -34.52 39.92 8.72
CA ILE A 31 -33.18 39.38 9.03
C ILE A 31 -33.36 37.96 9.59
N PHE A 32 -33.17 36.95 8.73
CA PHE A 32 -33.07 35.58 9.22
C PHE A 32 -31.76 35.44 10.00
N LYS A 33 -31.89 35.44 11.33
CA LYS A 33 -30.80 34.95 12.19
C LYS A 33 -30.62 33.46 11.92
N ILE A 34 -29.66 33.10 11.04
CA ILE A 34 -29.22 31.73 10.90
C ILE A 34 -28.41 31.39 12.15
N THR A 35 -29.06 30.78 13.12
CA THR A 35 -28.36 30.20 14.27
C THR A 35 -27.69 28.92 13.77
N LEU A 36 -26.40 29.03 13.41
CA LEU A 36 -25.58 27.87 13.12
C LEU A 36 -25.39 27.05 14.40
N TYR A 37 -26.21 26.04 14.58
CA TYR A 37 -25.96 25.01 15.58
C TYR A 37 -24.72 24.22 15.14
N THR A 38 -23.55 24.71 15.50
CA THR A 38 -22.33 23.91 15.45
C THR A 38 -22.40 22.86 16.57
N ARG A 39 -23.08 21.75 16.26
CA ARG A 39 -23.05 20.57 17.12
C ARG A 39 -21.62 20.03 17.11
N ALA A 40 -20.85 20.37 18.15
CA ALA A 40 -19.52 19.87 18.34
C ALA A 40 -19.59 18.34 18.31
N MET A 41 -19.07 17.74 17.24
CA MET A 41 -18.99 16.29 17.17
C MET A 41 -18.09 15.78 18.31
N PRO A 42 -18.54 14.81 19.10
CA PRO A 42 -17.70 14.25 20.14
C PRO A 42 -16.42 13.72 19.51
N LYS A 43 -15.27 14.26 19.96
CA LYS A 43 -13.95 13.76 19.54
C LYS A 43 -13.90 12.27 19.83
N ARG A 44 -14.02 11.42 18.80
CA ARG A 44 -13.81 9.97 18.92
C ARG A 44 -12.42 9.79 19.54
N ARG A 45 -12.37 9.40 20.80
CA ARG A 45 -11.14 8.93 21.43
C ARG A 45 -10.59 7.81 20.56
N ARG A 46 -9.53 8.09 19.79
CA ARG A 46 -8.79 7.03 19.11
C ARG A 46 -8.34 6.07 20.20
N LYS A 47 -8.94 4.87 20.23
CA LYS A 47 -8.39 3.77 21.01
C LYS A 47 -6.94 3.64 20.57
N GLN A 48 -6.00 3.87 21.50
CA GLN A 48 -4.62 3.54 21.24
C GLN A 48 -4.61 2.04 20.94
N VAL A 49 -4.28 1.71 19.69
CA VAL A 49 -3.97 0.33 19.33
C VAL A 49 -2.73 0.02 20.15
N VAL A 50 -2.88 -0.80 21.19
CA VAL A 50 -1.75 -1.39 21.89
C VAL A 50 -1.07 -2.24 20.83
N VAL A 51 -0.01 -1.70 20.22
CA VAL A 51 0.86 -2.49 19.36
C VAL A 51 1.52 -3.49 20.28
N ASN A 52 0.92 -4.69 20.40
CA ASN A 52 1.62 -5.82 20.97
C ASN A 52 2.91 -5.90 20.17
N THR A 53 4.04 -5.64 20.83
CA THR A 53 5.37 -5.83 20.24
C THR A 53 5.45 -7.30 19.89
N ALA A 54 5.15 -7.61 18.62
CA ALA A 54 5.24 -8.98 18.14
C ALA A 54 6.63 -9.52 18.50
N PRO A 55 6.73 -10.76 19.00
CA PRO A 55 8.01 -11.33 19.38
C PRO A 55 8.98 -11.21 18.20
N LYS A 56 10.19 -10.75 18.49
CA LYS A 56 11.25 -10.50 17.51
C LYS A 56 11.45 -11.75 16.65
N LEU A 57 11.42 -11.59 15.33
CA LEU A 57 11.72 -12.68 14.41
C LEU A 57 13.15 -13.18 14.63
N PRO A 58 13.39 -14.50 14.59
CA PRO A 58 14.75 -15.07 14.75
C PRO A 58 15.63 -14.84 13.52
N TYR A 59 15.11 -14.18 12.49
CA TYR A 59 15.80 -13.94 11.23
C TYR A 59 16.37 -12.52 11.18
N PRO A 60 17.65 -12.33 10.79
CA PRO A 60 18.23 -11.01 10.64
C PRO A 60 17.63 -10.30 9.40
N LYS A 61 17.35 -9.01 9.51
CA LYS A 61 16.96 -8.19 8.36
C LYS A 61 18.21 -7.80 7.58
N VAL A 62 18.17 -7.94 6.26
CA VAL A 62 19.30 -7.69 5.36
C VAL A 62 18.86 -6.91 4.12
N ARG A 63 19.85 -6.23 3.53
CA ARG A 63 19.77 -5.63 2.20
C ARG A 63 20.75 -6.38 1.30
N VAL A 64 20.28 -6.84 0.14
CA VAL A 64 21.07 -7.60 -0.83
C VAL A 64 21.04 -6.89 -2.17
N GLU A 65 22.20 -6.57 -2.70
CA GLU A 65 22.44 -6.04 -4.04
C GLU A 65 22.95 -7.19 -4.90
N TRP A 66 22.32 -7.46 -6.02
CA TRP A 66 22.66 -8.63 -6.84
C TRP A 66 22.54 -8.33 -8.33
N ILE A 67 23.06 -9.23 -9.17
CA ILE A 67 22.95 -9.12 -10.62
C ILE A 67 21.83 -10.01 -11.08
N ASP A 68 20.89 -9.43 -11.82
CA ASP A 68 19.80 -10.17 -12.45
C ASP A 68 20.08 -10.37 -13.94
N ILE A 69 19.58 -11.49 -14.46
CA ILE A 69 19.59 -11.78 -15.89
C ILE A 69 18.52 -10.92 -16.57
N LEU A 70 18.86 -10.41 -17.75
CA LEU A 70 17.90 -9.74 -18.61
C LEU A 70 17.66 -10.62 -19.84
N SER A 71 16.39 -10.82 -20.18
CA SER A 71 16.01 -11.48 -21.43
C SER A 71 14.99 -10.62 -22.18
N ASP A 72 15.13 -10.59 -23.50
CA ASP A 72 14.20 -9.97 -24.41
C ASP A 72 13.89 -10.97 -25.53
N SER A 73 12.62 -11.19 -25.83
CA SER A 73 12.16 -12.09 -26.90
C SER A 73 11.90 -11.37 -28.22
N GLY A 74 12.12 -10.06 -28.27
CA GLY A 74 11.98 -9.25 -29.48
C GLY A 74 13.10 -9.50 -30.51
N TRP A 75 12.89 -9.01 -31.72
CA TRP A 75 13.92 -8.94 -32.75
C TRP A 75 14.77 -7.69 -32.54
N ALA A 76 16.08 -7.84 -32.52
CA ALA A 76 16.99 -6.74 -32.30
C ALA A 76 18.13 -6.80 -33.32
N THR A 77 18.63 -5.64 -33.71
CA THR A 77 19.89 -5.51 -34.46
C THR A 77 21.08 -5.73 -33.53
N ASP A 78 22.27 -5.95 -34.08
CA ASP A 78 23.53 -6.04 -33.34
C ASP A 78 23.73 -4.82 -32.42
N LYS A 79 23.50 -3.61 -32.96
CA LYS A 79 23.59 -2.35 -32.19
C LYS A 79 22.61 -2.23 -31.03
N GLU A 80 21.44 -2.84 -31.15
CA GLU A 80 20.44 -2.86 -30.06
C GLU A 80 20.81 -3.92 -29.03
N PHE A 81 21.29 -5.07 -29.47
CA PHE A 81 21.74 -6.13 -28.59
C PHE A 81 22.97 -5.72 -27.75
N ASP A 82 23.93 -5.02 -28.37
CA ASP A 82 25.10 -4.46 -27.66
C ASP A 82 24.76 -3.46 -26.57
N LYS A 83 23.57 -2.86 -26.62
CA LYS A 83 23.08 -1.93 -25.59
C LYS A 83 22.45 -2.62 -24.38
N MET A 84 22.18 -3.92 -24.46
CA MET A 84 21.63 -4.65 -23.33
C MET A 84 22.62 -4.69 -22.17
N ASN A 85 22.14 -4.36 -20.99
CA ASN A 85 22.94 -4.36 -19.78
C ASN A 85 22.26 -5.20 -18.70
N LEU A 86 23.06 -5.82 -17.85
CA LEU A 86 22.56 -6.55 -16.68
C LEU A 86 21.83 -5.60 -15.73
N SER A 87 20.79 -6.08 -15.09
CA SER A 87 20.08 -5.38 -14.04
C SER A 87 20.75 -5.58 -12.68
N TYR A 88 20.66 -4.58 -11.81
CA TYR A 88 21.24 -4.60 -10.45
C TYR A 88 20.15 -4.33 -9.40
N PRO A 89 19.21 -5.24 -9.21
CA PRO A 89 18.15 -5.05 -8.23
C PRO A 89 18.67 -5.10 -6.79
N VAL A 90 17.87 -4.51 -5.91
CA VAL A 90 18.10 -4.47 -4.47
C VAL A 90 16.91 -5.05 -3.76
N ASN A 91 17.11 -6.08 -2.95
CA ASN A 91 16.10 -6.66 -2.09
C ASN A 91 16.38 -6.33 -0.63
N GLU A 92 15.35 -5.95 0.11
CA GLU A 92 15.37 -5.85 1.56
C GLU A 92 14.36 -6.83 2.15
N GLY A 93 14.79 -7.57 3.15
CA GLY A 93 13.93 -8.58 3.79
C GLY A 93 14.68 -9.31 4.90
N TRP A 94 14.04 -10.34 5.42
CA TRP A 94 14.66 -11.21 6.43
C TRP A 94 15.39 -12.36 5.75
N LEU A 95 16.61 -12.63 6.21
CA LEU A 95 17.43 -13.72 5.73
C LEU A 95 16.95 -15.04 6.35
N TYR A 96 16.26 -15.86 5.53
CA TYR A 96 15.85 -17.20 5.94
C TYR A 96 17.03 -18.16 6.02
N SER A 97 17.83 -18.23 4.93
CA SER A 97 19.03 -19.05 4.87
C SER A 97 20.03 -18.52 3.84
N LYS A 98 21.29 -18.88 4.02
CA LYS A 98 22.37 -18.61 3.07
C LYS A 98 23.28 -19.82 3.02
N ASP A 99 23.55 -20.32 1.82
CA ASP A 99 24.52 -21.37 1.56
C ASP A 99 25.37 -21.05 0.33
N LYS A 100 26.19 -22.00 -0.13
CA LYS A 100 27.04 -21.84 -1.31
C LYS A 100 26.25 -21.73 -2.63
N LYS A 101 25.01 -22.21 -2.67
CA LYS A 101 24.15 -22.23 -3.86
C LYS A 101 23.26 -21.00 -3.93
N ALA A 102 22.60 -20.65 -2.83
CA ALA A 102 21.60 -19.58 -2.84
C ALA A 102 21.45 -18.86 -1.51
N ILE A 103 20.92 -17.65 -1.59
CA ILE A 103 20.39 -16.88 -0.47
C ILE A 103 18.86 -16.89 -0.59
N LYS A 104 18.17 -17.19 0.51
CA LYS A 104 16.71 -17.17 0.59
C LYS A 104 16.27 -16.03 1.49
N LEU A 105 15.39 -15.18 0.98
CA LEU A 105 14.84 -14.03 1.67
C LEU A 105 13.31 -14.13 1.71
N PHE A 106 12.69 -13.46 2.65
CA PHE A 106 11.26 -13.16 2.65
C PHE A 106 11.04 -11.72 3.11
N ALA A 107 9.98 -11.07 2.61
CA ALA A 107 9.68 -9.67 2.92
C ALA A 107 8.37 -9.50 3.69
N SER A 108 7.54 -10.54 3.76
CA SER A 108 6.34 -10.59 4.58
C SER A 108 6.24 -11.94 5.30
N PHE A 109 5.48 -11.96 6.39
CA PHE A 109 5.20 -13.19 7.14
C PHE A 109 3.90 -13.06 7.90
N ASP A 110 3.29 -14.19 8.19
CA ASP A 110 2.19 -14.32 9.12
C ASP A 110 2.56 -15.28 10.25
N ARG A 111 1.91 -15.14 11.39
CA ARG A 111 2.13 -16.00 12.54
C ARG A 111 0.81 -16.49 13.08
N ASP A 112 0.61 -17.78 13.04
CA ASP A 112 -0.55 -18.46 13.59
C ASP A 112 -0.55 -18.47 15.13
N ASP A 113 -1.69 -18.74 15.72
CA ASP A 113 -1.87 -18.79 17.19
C ASP A 113 -0.99 -19.84 17.87
N ASP A 114 -0.62 -20.90 17.16
CA ASP A 114 0.31 -21.95 17.63
C ASP A 114 1.79 -21.55 17.54
N GLY A 115 2.07 -20.35 16.99
CA GLY A 115 3.42 -19.83 16.79
C GLY A 115 4.07 -20.20 15.46
N THR A 116 3.39 -21.00 14.62
CA THR A 116 3.86 -21.32 13.26
C THR A 116 4.01 -20.05 12.43
N ILE A 117 5.12 -19.93 11.68
CA ILE A 117 5.39 -18.79 10.82
C ILE A 117 5.25 -19.22 9.37
N THR A 118 4.39 -18.53 8.64
CA THR A 118 4.27 -18.63 7.18
C THR A 118 4.97 -17.45 6.53
N PHE A 119 5.69 -17.70 5.44
CA PHE A 119 6.55 -16.72 4.78
C PHE A 119 5.95 -16.30 3.44
N GLY A 120 5.78 -14.98 3.24
CA GLY A 120 5.36 -14.34 2.00
C GLY A 120 6.52 -13.59 1.32
N ASP A 121 6.29 -13.16 0.06
CA ASP A 121 7.26 -12.41 -0.75
C ASP A 121 8.66 -13.04 -0.73
N ARG A 122 8.70 -14.33 -1.05
CA ARG A 122 9.91 -15.16 -0.98
C ARG A 122 10.75 -14.97 -2.22
N THR A 123 12.02 -14.64 -2.02
CA THR A 123 13.01 -14.50 -3.09
C THR A 123 14.17 -15.44 -2.85
N MET A 124 14.59 -16.14 -3.90
CA MET A 124 15.79 -16.97 -3.89
C MET A 124 16.78 -16.43 -4.93
N ILE A 125 17.97 -16.04 -4.48
CA ILE A 125 19.01 -15.42 -5.29
C ILE A 125 20.19 -16.39 -5.34
N PRO A 126 20.70 -16.77 -6.52
CA PRO A 126 21.94 -17.55 -6.62
C PRO A 126 23.08 -16.81 -5.92
N SER A 127 23.85 -17.51 -5.09
CA SER A 127 24.94 -16.87 -4.34
C SER A 127 26.00 -16.25 -5.23
N SER A 128 26.21 -16.79 -6.45
CA SER A 128 27.12 -16.25 -7.46
C SER A 128 26.67 -14.89 -8.02
N CYS A 129 25.36 -14.58 -7.99
CA CYS A 129 24.82 -13.33 -8.48
C CYS A 129 24.87 -12.21 -7.41
N VAL A 130 25.16 -12.53 -6.16
CA VAL A 130 25.16 -11.54 -5.08
C VAL A 130 26.43 -10.70 -5.14
N LYS A 131 26.24 -9.38 -5.24
CA LYS A 131 27.35 -8.39 -5.22
C LYS A 131 27.66 -7.94 -3.81
N LYS A 132 26.64 -7.66 -3.04
CA LYS A 132 26.79 -7.12 -1.68
C LYS A 132 25.61 -7.52 -0.82
N MET A 133 25.90 -7.87 0.42
CA MET A 133 24.89 -8.07 1.46
C MET A 133 25.26 -7.30 2.70
N LYS A 134 24.30 -6.53 3.24
CA LYS A 134 24.47 -5.75 4.48
C LYS A 134 23.35 -6.13 5.45
N LYS A 135 23.72 -6.40 6.71
CA LYS A 135 22.76 -6.56 7.79
C LYS A 135 22.17 -5.19 8.14
N LEU A 136 20.86 -5.14 8.26
CA LEU A 136 20.12 -3.99 8.75
C LEU A 136 19.90 -4.15 10.26
N SER A 137 20.10 -3.09 11.00
CA SER A 137 19.91 -3.07 12.46
C SER A 137 18.44 -3.08 12.84
#